data_3002e0c6ce17a210a8a5e8353e0193cc
#
_entry.id   3002e0c6ce17a210a8a5e8353e0193cc
#
_cell.length_a   1.000
_cell.length_b   1.000
_cell.length_c   1.000
_cell.angle_alpha   90.00
_cell.angle_beta   90.00
_cell.angle_gamma   90.00
#
_symmetry.space_group_name_H-M   'P 1'
#
loop_
_entity.id
_entity.type
_entity.pdbx_description
1 polymer ?
#
loop_
_entity_poly.entity_id
_entity_poly.type
_entity_poly.pdbx_seq_one_letter_code
_entity_poly.pdbx_strand_id
1 'polypeptide(L)'
;LFTLAITQVLLFNYLNFGVAQSTNKELARLKQEEETKINQLFWSGFFIMSLIGLSLSVAFLIGSDILIESLVSKTPSLYNLAEKMIVTIGLFSPLFLLIIFLRSCLESQLLFHITASNRAILNSVIFLSPIAAFYFDQGIEFSIVIILIIHILSVLVLFIYNCKHLNLKLPAFNCSVMKRLMSSGAWMTIVSLASLVFYYIDRYVLGIMAGLEQVSYYVAAYDV
;
A
#
# COMPACT_ATOMS: atom_id res chain seq x y z
N LEU A 1 -13.36 14.47 0.25
CA LEU A 1 -12.85 13.62 1.36
C LEU A 1 -12.59 12.19 0.91
N PHE A 2 -13.53 11.48 0.29
CA PHE A 2 -13.33 10.10 -0.18
C PHE A 2 -12.13 9.98 -1.13
N THR A 3 -11.98 10.88 -2.09
CA THR A 3 -10.83 10.93 -3.00
C THR A 3 -9.52 11.11 -2.24
N LEU A 4 -9.47 11.97 -1.23
CA LEU A 4 -8.29 12.16 -0.38
C LEU A 4 -7.95 10.89 0.40
N ALA A 5 -8.97 10.19 0.94
CA ALA A 5 -8.77 8.92 1.62
C ALA A 5 -8.16 7.85 0.69
N ILE A 6 -8.67 7.74 -0.54
CA ILE A 6 -8.10 6.82 -1.55
C ILE A 6 -6.65 7.22 -1.88
N THR A 7 -6.36 8.51 -2.04
CA THR A 7 -5.00 8.99 -2.32
C THR A 7 -4.05 8.58 -1.20
N GLN A 8 -4.45 8.64 0.07
CA GLN A 8 -3.65 8.16 1.19
C GLN A 8 -3.35 6.65 1.07
N VAL A 9 -4.36 5.85 0.73
CA VAL A 9 -4.16 4.39 0.51
C VAL A 9 -3.16 4.13 -0.62
N LEU A 10 -3.22 4.91 -1.70
CA LEU A 10 -2.26 4.81 -2.81
C LEU A 10 -0.84 5.19 -2.39
N LEU A 11 -0.66 6.15 -1.50
CA LEU A 11 0.65 6.54 -0.98
C LEU A 11 1.38 5.39 -0.27
N PHE A 12 0.65 4.47 0.38
CA PHE A 12 1.28 3.30 1.01
C PHE A 12 2.02 2.40 0.02
N ASN A 13 1.64 2.39 -1.27
CA ASN A 13 2.39 1.65 -2.29
C ASN A 13 3.83 2.17 -2.46
N TYR A 14 4.08 3.43 -2.14
CA TYR A 14 5.41 4.05 -2.21
C TYR A 14 6.15 3.98 -0.86
N LEU A 15 5.42 3.91 0.25
CA LEU A 15 5.97 3.88 1.60
C LEU A 15 6.40 2.47 2.07
N ASN A 16 6.42 1.48 1.19
CA ASN A 16 6.88 0.12 1.52
C ASN A 16 8.42 -0.01 1.62
N PHE A 17 9.14 1.09 1.46
CA PHE A 17 10.61 1.17 1.52
C PHE A 17 11.32 0.08 0.69
N GLY A 18 10.74 -0.34 -0.41
CA GLY A 18 11.30 -1.35 -1.31
C GLY A 18 11.49 -2.74 -0.70
N VAL A 19 11.08 -2.97 0.56
CA VAL A 19 11.25 -4.25 1.25
C VAL A 19 10.48 -5.37 0.55
N ALA A 20 9.27 -5.08 0.09
CA ALA A 20 8.46 -6.05 -0.65
C ALA A 20 9.16 -6.48 -1.95
N GLN A 21 9.67 -5.52 -2.74
CA GLN A 21 10.39 -5.81 -3.99
C GLN A 21 11.72 -6.52 -3.73
N SER A 22 12.45 -6.12 -2.67
CA SER A 22 13.68 -6.78 -2.25
C SER A 22 13.44 -8.24 -1.87
N THR A 23 12.37 -8.51 -1.10
CA THR A 23 11.98 -9.87 -0.71
C THR A 23 11.59 -10.70 -1.94
N ASN A 24 10.80 -10.13 -2.86
CA ASN A 24 10.42 -10.78 -4.12
C ASN A 24 11.67 -11.23 -4.89
N LYS A 25 12.60 -10.31 -5.11
CA LYS A 25 13.86 -10.58 -5.84
C LYS A 25 14.69 -11.68 -5.19
N GLU A 26 14.78 -11.68 -3.86
CA GLU A 26 15.57 -12.68 -3.12
C GLU A 26 14.84 -14.05 -3.15
N LEU A 27 13.51 -14.08 -2.93
CA LEU A 27 12.72 -15.31 -3.00
C LEU A 27 12.76 -15.95 -4.39
N ALA A 28 12.66 -15.14 -5.45
CA ALA A 28 12.72 -15.63 -6.83
C ALA A 28 14.08 -16.26 -7.20
N ARG A 29 15.15 -15.95 -6.47
CA ARG A 29 16.48 -16.53 -6.68
C ARG A 29 16.69 -17.84 -5.93
N LEU A 30 15.95 -18.09 -4.87
CA LEU A 30 16.08 -19.30 -4.07
C LEU A 30 15.39 -20.47 -4.76
N LYS A 31 16.04 -21.63 -4.74
CA LYS A 31 15.42 -22.88 -5.18
C LYS A 31 14.49 -23.39 -4.08
N GLN A 32 13.45 -24.14 -4.46
CA GLN A 32 12.51 -24.73 -3.51
C GLN A 32 13.14 -25.63 -2.44
N GLU A 33 14.32 -26.19 -2.72
CA GLU A 33 15.08 -27.02 -1.79
C GLU A 33 15.69 -26.22 -0.60
N GLU A 34 15.73 -24.89 -0.69
CA GLU A 34 16.29 -24.02 0.36
C GLU A 34 15.23 -23.54 1.36
N GLU A 35 14.35 -24.43 1.83
CA GLU A 35 13.20 -24.12 2.70
C GLU A 35 13.56 -23.24 3.92
N THR A 36 14.69 -23.52 4.57
CA THR A 36 15.14 -22.76 5.75
C THR A 36 15.43 -21.31 5.43
N LYS A 37 16.05 -21.04 4.28
CA LYS A 37 16.33 -19.68 3.82
C LYS A 37 15.08 -18.96 3.39
N ILE A 38 14.17 -19.65 2.68
CA ILE A 38 12.86 -19.13 2.29
C ILE A 38 12.08 -18.71 3.53
N ASN A 39 12.03 -19.58 4.55
CA ASN A 39 11.33 -19.32 5.81
C ASN A 39 11.90 -18.10 6.53
N GLN A 40 13.22 -18.03 6.69
CA GLN A 40 13.90 -16.88 7.31
C GLN A 40 13.64 -15.58 6.54
N LEU A 41 13.69 -15.62 5.21
CA LEU A 41 13.48 -14.46 4.35
C LEU A 41 12.06 -13.93 4.47
N PHE A 42 11.05 -14.82 4.40
CA PHE A 42 9.65 -14.46 4.53
C PHE A 42 9.36 -13.82 5.89
N TRP A 43 9.72 -14.49 6.98
CA TRP A 43 9.43 -14.00 8.34
C TRP A 43 10.19 -12.71 8.67
N SER A 44 11.43 -12.58 8.21
CA SER A 44 12.20 -11.34 8.39
C SER A 44 11.55 -10.17 7.63
N GLY A 45 11.13 -10.39 6.38
CA GLY A 45 10.44 -9.37 5.59
C GLY A 45 9.06 -9.01 6.17
N PHE A 46 8.29 -10.02 6.59
CA PHE A 46 6.99 -9.84 7.24
C PHE A 46 7.10 -9.00 8.51
N PHE A 47 8.10 -9.28 9.35
CA PHE A 47 8.37 -8.52 10.56
C PHE A 47 8.75 -7.07 10.28
N ILE A 48 9.66 -6.84 9.31
CA ILE A 48 10.04 -5.47 8.90
C ILE A 48 8.81 -4.70 8.42
N MET A 49 7.99 -5.29 7.55
CA MET A 49 6.81 -4.63 7.00
C MET A 49 5.76 -4.35 8.08
N SER A 50 5.59 -5.26 9.04
CA SER A 50 4.71 -5.04 10.20
C SER A 50 5.21 -3.87 11.05
N LEU A 51 6.53 -3.77 11.28
CA LEU A 51 7.14 -2.73 12.08
C LEU A 51 7.05 -1.36 11.39
N ILE A 52 7.29 -1.31 10.07
CA ILE A 52 7.10 -0.09 9.27
C ILE A 52 5.62 0.33 9.31
N GLY A 53 4.69 -0.61 9.13
CA GLY A 53 3.26 -0.33 9.19
C GLY A 53 2.82 0.23 10.54
N LEU A 54 3.29 -0.34 11.64
CA LEU A 54 3.02 0.15 12.98
C LEU A 54 3.62 1.54 13.22
N SER A 55 4.85 1.77 12.76
CA SER A 55 5.48 3.11 12.88
C SER A 55 4.72 4.17 12.10
N LEU A 56 4.24 3.84 10.91
CA LEU A 56 3.37 4.72 10.12
C LEU A 56 2.02 4.97 10.82
N SER A 57 1.41 3.92 11.40
CA SER A 57 0.18 4.07 12.18
C SER A 57 0.36 5.09 13.31
N VAL A 58 1.43 4.96 14.09
CA VAL A 58 1.76 5.91 15.16
C VAL A 58 2.01 7.32 14.60
N ALA A 59 2.75 7.43 13.51
CA ALA A 59 3.02 8.74 12.87
C ALA A 59 1.72 9.42 12.38
N PHE A 60 0.79 8.65 11.80
CA PHE A 60 -0.51 9.18 11.40
C PHE A 60 -1.38 9.60 12.59
N LEU A 61 -1.36 8.86 13.69
CA LEU A 61 -2.11 9.21 14.90
C LEU A 61 -1.58 10.51 15.53
N ILE A 62 -0.26 10.68 15.57
CA ILE A 62 0.37 11.90 16.13
C ILE A 62 0.20 13.10 15.18
N GLY A 63 0.28 12.86 13.87
CA GLY A 63 0.21 13.90 12.84
C GLY A 63 -1.20 14.23 12.36
N SER A 64 -2.22 13.53 12.86
CA SER A 64 -3.61 13.66 12.38
C SER A 64 -4.11 15.10 12.44
N ASP A 65 -3.89 15.81 13.55
CA ASP A 65 -4.37 17.17 13.74
C ASP A 65 -3.80 18.15 12.71
N ILE A 66 -2.50 18.04 12.42
CA ILE A 66 -1.79 18.88 11.44
C ILE A 66 -2.34 18.60 10.03
N LEU A 67 -2.54 17.33 9.71
CA LEU A 67 -3.08 16.92 8.40
C LEU A 67 -4.53 17.41 8.22
N ILE A 68 -5.36 17.29 9.26
CA ILE A 68 -6.76 17.69 9.22
C ILE A 68 -6.84 19.22 9.07
N GLU A 69 -6.10 19.98 9.87
CA GLU A 69 -6.09 21.43 9.80
C GLU A 69 -5.67 21.92 8.40
N SER A 70 -4.67 21.31 7.79
CA SER A 70 -4.21 21.67 6.44
C SER A 70 -5.23 21.35 5.35
N LEU A 71 -5.99 20.27 5.48
CA LEU A 71 -6.93 19.79 4.46
C LEU A 71 -8.34 20.42 4.57
N VAL A 72 -8.79 20.71 5.80
CA VAL A 72 -10.19 21.07 6.09
C VAL A 72 -10.31 22.50 6.61
N SER A 73 -9.22 23.28 6.65
CA SER A 73 -9.22 24.67 7.09
C SER A 73 -10.32 25.56 6.49
N LYS A 74 -10.74 25.27 5.25
CA LYS A 74 -11.78 26.02 4.53
C LYS A 74 -13.22 25.52 4.75
N THR A 75 -13.41 24.35 5.38
CA THR A 75 -14.73 23.69 5.55
C THR A 75 -14.86 23.04 6.93
N PRO A 76 -15.07 23.83 8.01
CA PRO A 76 -15.13 23.31 9.38
C PRO A 76 -16.18 22.24 9.62
N SER A 77 -17.27 22.23 8.84
CA SER A 77 -18.34 21.23 8.93
C SER A 77 -17.89 19.80 8.60
N LEU A 78 -16.77 19.66 7.90
CA LEU A 78 -16.23 18.37 7.50
C LEU A 78 -15.10 17.87 8.43
N TYR A 79 -14.74 18.64 9.46
CA TYR A 79 -13.63 18.33 10.35
C TYR A 79 -13.78 16.95 11.02
N ASN A 80 -14.89 16.70 11.70
CA ASN A 80 -15.12 15.44 12.40
C ASN A 80 -15.11 14.21 11.48
N LEU A 81 -15.61 14.38 10.25
CA LEU A 81 -15.59 13.29 9.27
C LEU A 81 -14.18 13.04 8.74
N ALA A 82 -13.42 14.10 8.47
CA ALA A 82 -12.03 13.99 8.01
C ALA A 82 -11.15 13.35 9.10
N GLU A 83 -11.34 13.74 10.36
CA GLU A 83 -10.64 13.15 11.51
C GLU A 83 -10.86 11.65 11.58
N LYS A 84 -12.11 11.20 11.61
CA LYS A 84 -12.44 9.78 11.64
C LYS A 84 -11.81 9.01 10.45
N MET A 85 -11.85 9.57 9.25
CA MET A 85 -11.28 8.93 8.07
C MET A 85 -9.74 8.82 8.16
N ILE A 86 -9.06 9.91 8.50
CA ILE A 86 -7.59 9.95 8.57
C ILE A 86 -7.08 9.03 9.69
N VAL A 87 -7.68 9.09 10.87
CA VAL A 87 -7.32 8.24 12.00
C VAL A 87 -7.57 6.76 11.67
N THR A 88 -8.71 6.44 11.06
CA THR A 88 -9.03 5.06 10.70
C THR A 88 -8.04 4.51 9.66
N ILE A 89 -7.77 5.25 8.58
CA ILE A 89 -6.81 4.83 7.55
C ILE A 89 -5.40 4.71 8.14
N GLY A 90 -5.01 5.67 8.97
CA GLY A 90 -3.72 5.64 9.67
C GLY A 90 -3.58 4.39 10.55
N LEU A 91 -4.60 4.09 11.36
CA LEU A 91 -4.60 2.93 12.25
C LEU A 91 -4.46 1.61 11.48
N PHE A 92 -5.07 1.50 10.30
CA PHE A 92 -5.03 0.30 9.47
C PHE A 92 -3.89 0.27 8.44
N SER A 93 -2.96 1.24 8.49
CA SER A 93 -1.79 1.26 7.61
C SER A 93 -0.96 -0.03 7.61
N PRO A 94 -0.81 -0.80 8.71
CA PRO A 94 -0.12 -2.08 8.67
C PRO A 94 -0.76 -3.08 7.71
N LEU A 95 -2.09 -3.11 7.61
CA LEU A 95 -2.80 -4.03 6.70
C LEU A 95 -2.46 -3.74 5.22
N PHE A 96 -2.40 -2.47 4.84
CA PHE A 96 -2.07 -2.09 3.47
C PHE A 96 -0.65 -2.53 3.09
N LEU A 97 0.32 -2.31 3.98
CA LEU A 97 1.70 -2.73 3.74
C LEU A 97 1.86 -4.25 3.73
N LEU A 98 1.16 -4.97 4.60
CA LEU A 98 1.16 -6.42 4.60
C LEU A 98 0.57 -7.01 3.31
N ILE A 99 -0.49 -6.43 2.76
CA ILE A 99 -1.04 -6.86 1.46
C ILE A 99 0.00 -6.71 0.36
N ILE A 100 0.71 -5.57 0.30
CA ILE A 100 1.76 -5.32 -0.68
C ILE A 100 2.87 -6.38 -0.55
N PHE A 101 3.30 -6.66 0.67
CA PHE A 101 4.32 -7.65 0.96
C PHE A 101 3.89 -9.06 0.56
N LEU A 102 2.72 -9.50 1.02
CA LEU A 102 2.21 -10.85 0.75
C LEU A 102 1.98 -11.11 -0.74
N ARG A 103 1.47 -10.10 -1.46
CA ARG A 103 1.37 -10.18 -2.93
C ARG A 103 2.74 -10.31 -3.58
N SER A 104 3.69 -9.51 -3.15
CA SER A 104 5.06 -9.55 -3.68
C SER A 104 5.72 -10.92 -3.49
N CYS A 105 5.48 -11.59 -2.36
CA CYS A 105 5.95 -12.96 -2.11
C CYS A 105 5.30 -13.98 -3.07
N LEU A 106 3.98 -13.88 -3.36
CA LEU A 106 3.31 -14.75 -4.33
C LEU A 106 3.77 -14.49 -5.77
N GLU A 107 4.02 -13.24 -6.11
CA GLU A 107 4.55 -12.85 -7.42
C GLU A 107 5.95 -13.42 -7.66
N SER A 108 6.78 -13.59 -6.62
CA SER A 108 8.07 -14.28 -6.74
C SER A 108 7.94 -15.76 -7.12
N GLN A 109 6.79 -16.36 -6.85
CA GLN A 109 6.43 -17.74 -7.21
C GLN A 109 5.63 -17.82 -8.52
N LEU A 110 5.57 -16.73 -9.30
CA LEU A 110 4.81 -16.60 -10.55
C LEU A 110 3.29 -16.81 -10.40
N LEU A 111 2.74 -16.68 -9.20
CA LEU A 111 1.31 -16.83 -8.92
C LEU A 111 0.53 -15.53 -9.20
N PHE A 112 0.75 -14.96 -10.38
CA PHE A 112 0.16 -13.67 -10.78
C PHE A 112 -1.36 -13.68 -10.82
N HIS A 113 -1.99 -14.83 -11.11
CA HIS A 113 -3.45 -14.93 -11.14
C HIS A 113 -4.08 -14.65 -9.77
N ILE A 114 -3.44 -15.08 -8.66
CA ILE A 114 -3.94 -14.85 -7.30
C ILE A 114 -3.79 -13.36 -6.96
N THR A 115 -2.63 -12.77 -7.24
CA THR A 115 -2.36 -11.37 -6.91
C THR A 115 -3.18 -10.42 -7.78
N ALA A 116 -3.40 -10.73 -9.06
CA ALA A 116 -4.26 -9.97 -9.96
C ALA A 116 -5.72 -10.03 -9.53
N SER A 117 -6.25 -11.22 -9.21
CA SER A 117 -7.63 -11.37 -8.69
C SER A 117 -7.83 -10.61 -7.38
N ASN A 118 -6.87 -10.71 -6.45
CA ASN A 118 -6.92 -9.96 -5.20
C ASN A 118 -6.93 -8.44 -5.45
N ARG A 119 -6.09 -7.95 -6.36
CA ARG A 119 -6.05 -6.53 -6.73
C ARG A 119 -7.36 -6.07 -7.38
N ALA A 120 -7.92 -6.88 -8.27
CA ALA A 120 -9.20 -6.59 -8.90
C ALA A 120 -10.34 -6.51 -7.88
N ILE A 121 -10.41 -7.45 -6.94
CA ILE A 121 -11.42 -7.45 -5.87
C ILE A 121 -11.28 -6.20 -4.99
N LEU A 122 -10.08 -5.88 -4.51
CA LEU A 122 -9.85 -4.71 -3.67
C LEU A 122 -10.23 -3.40 -4.38
N ASN A 123 -9.81 -3.24 -5.63
CA ASN A 123 -10.16 -2.05 -6.41
C ASN A 123 -11.67 -1.97 -6.66
N SER A 124 -12.33 -3.07 -7.01
CA SER A 124 -13.78 -3.09 -7.20
C SER A 124 -14.53 -2.68 -5.93
N VAL A 125 -14.10 -3.17 -4.76
CA VAL A 125 -14.73 -2.81 -3.49
C VAL A 125 -14.53 -1.33 -3.16
N ILE A 126 -13.36 -0.76 -3.43
CA ILE A 126 -13.11 0.68 -3.23
C ILE A 126 -14.12 1.51 -4.02
N PHE A 127 -14.38 1.17 -5.29
CA PHE A 127 -15.33 1.92 -6.13
C PHE A 127 -16.79 1.61 -5.82
N LEU A 128 -17.12 0.39 -5.42
CA LEU A 128 -18.51 -0.02 -5.15
C LEU A 128 -18.98 0.33 -3.73
N SER A 129 -18.07 0.49 -2.78
CA SER A 129 -18.45 0.74 -1.38
C SER A 129 -19.23 2.05 -1.16
N PRO A 130 -18.97 3.18 -1.85
CA PRO A 130 -19.80 4.37 -1.72
C PRO A 130 -21.22 4.18 -2.31
N ILE A 131 -21.32 3.39 -3.38
CA ILE A 131 -22.60 3.05 -4.00
C ILE A 131 -23.43 2.20 -3.04
N ALA A 132 -22.79 1.23 -2.38
CA ALA A 132 -23.45 0.43 -1.34
C ALA A 132 -23.89 1.29 -0.15
N ALA A 133 -23.06 2.21 0.33
CA ALA A 133 -23.41 3.12 1.40
C ALA A 133 -24.64 3.98 1.04
N PHE A 134 -24.68 4.48 -0.18
CA PHE A 134 -25.84 5.25 -0.68
C PHE A 134 -27.11 4.39 -0.76
N TYR A 135 -27.02 3.16 -1.26
CA TYR A 135 -28.15 2.25 -1.41
C TYR A 135 -28.76 1.83 -0.06
N PHE A 136 -27.93 1.66 0.97
CA PHE A 136 -28.35 1.31 2.33
C PHE A 136 -28.66 2.53 3.20
N ASP A 137 -28.69 3.73 2.62
CA ASP A 137 -28.94 4.99 3.34
C ASP A 137 -27.99 5.22 4.53
N GLN A 138 -26.74 4.76 4.36
CA GLN A 138 -25.67 4.85 5.36
C GLN A 138 -24.66 5.94 4.98
N GLY A 139 -24.00 6.49 6.00
CA GLY A 139 -22.93 7.47 5.79
C GLY A 139 -21.67 6.87 5.15
N ILE A 140 -20.76 7.77 4.76
CA ILE A 140 -19.47 7.38 4.15
C ILE A 140 -18.62 6.49 5.07
N GLU A 141 -18.87 6.53 6.39
CA GLU A 141 -18.23 5.67 7.38
C GLU A 141 -18.49 4.18 7.09
N PHE A 142 -19.67 3.86 6.59
CA PHE A 142 -20.02 2.48 6.19
C PHE A 142 -19.14 1.98 5.04
N SER A 143 -18.82 2.84 4.07
CA SER A 143 -17.88 2.50 3.00
C SER A 143 -16.49 2.16 3.53
N ILE A 144 -16.02 2.91 4.52
CA ILE A 144 -14.71 2.65 5.14
C ILE A 144 -14.71 1.30 5.86
N VAL A 145 -15.76 0.97 6.58
CA VAL A 145 -15.89 -0.33 7.26
C VAL A 145 -15.86 -1.48 6.25
N ILE A 146 -16.57 -1.37 5.13
CA ILE A 146 -16.55 -2.39 4.06
C ILE A 146 -15.11 -2.56 3.52
N ILE A 147 -14.44 -1.45 3.21
CA ILE A 147 -13.06 -1.46 2.72
C ILE A 147 -12.13 -2.16 3.72
N LEU A 148 -12.24 -1.86 5.00
CA LEU A 148 -11.41 -2.46 6.03
C LEU A 148 -11.66 -3.96 6.17
N ILE A 149 -12.91 -4.40 6.19
CA ILE A 149 -13.26 -5.83 6.26
C ILE A 149 -12.62 -6.59 5.10
N ILE A 150 -12.76 -6.09 3.87
CA ILE A 150 -12.18 -6.78 2.71
C ILE A 150 -10.64 -6.77 2.73
N HIS A 151 -10.00 -5.74 3.27
CA HIS A 151 -8.55 -5.71 3.44
C HIS A 151 -8.07 -6.73 4.48
N ILE A 152 -8.79 -6.89 5.60
CA ILE A 152 -8.49 -7.93 6.60
C ILE A 152 -8.63 -9.33 5.97
N LEU A 153 -9.73 -9.58 5.27
CA LEU A 153 -9.94 -10.84 4.56
C LEU A 153 -8.85 -11.09 3.51
N SER A 154 -8.44 -10.06 2.79
CA SER A 154 -7.37 -10.12 1.81
C SER A 154 -6.03 -10.52 2.44
N VAL A 155 -5.65 -9.94 3.59
CA VAL A 155 -4.43 -10.33 4.33
C VAL A 155 -4.49 -11.79 4.71
N LEU A 156 -5.62 -12.25 5.27
CA LEU A 156 -5.79 -13.66 5.68
C LEU A 156 -5.65 -14.62 4.49
N VAL A 157 -6.36 -14.34 3.40
CA VAL A 157 -6.31 -15.18 2.19
C VAL A 157 -4.90 -15.23 1.61
N LEU A 158 -4.26 -14.07 1.42
CA LEU A 158 -2.90 -14.00 0.88
C LEU A 158 -1.89 -14.69 1.80
N PHE A 159 -2.05 -14.57 3.12
CA PHE A 159 -1.19 -15.25 4.08
C PHE A 159 -1.31 -16.77 3.99
N ILE A 160 -2.56 -17.31 3.91
CA ILE A 160 -2.80 -18.75 3.73
C ILE A 160 -2.16 -19.26 2.44
N TYR A 161 -2.30 -18.51 1.33
CA TYR A 161 -1.65 -18.89 0.07
C TYR A 161 -0.12 -18.91 0.18
N ASN A 162 0.47 -17.90 0.84
CA ASN A 162 1.92 -17.89 1.08
C ASN A 162 2.37 -19.07 1.94
N CYS A 163 1.66 -19.37 3.04
CA CYS A 163 1.98 -20.54 3.89
C CYS A 163 1.97 -21.83 3.08
N LYS A 164 0.98 -22.00 2.20
CA LYS A 164 0.84 -23.20 1.37
C LYS A 164 1.93 -23.33 0.30
N HIS A 165 2.20 -22.26 -0.42
CA HIS A 165 3.12 -22.31 -1.57
C HIS A 165 4.60 -22.21 -1.19
N LEU A 166 4.94 -21.53 -0.10
CA LEU A 166 6.31 -21.42 0.40
C LEU A 166 6.65 -22.48 1.45
N ASN A 167 5.72 -23.37 1.80
CA ASN A 167 5.89 -24.39 2.87
C ASN A 167 6.40 -23.76 4.17
N LEU A 168 5.80 -22.62 4.56
CA LEU A 168 6.27 -21.88 5.73
C LEU A 168 6.17 -22.69 7.00
N LYS A 169 7.25 -22.67 7.78
CA LYS A 169 7.36 -23.28 9.11
C LYS A 169 7.24 -22.19 10.20
N LEU A 170 7.56 -22.56 11.42
CA LEU A 170 7.58 -21.62 12.55
C LEU A 170 8.40 -20.38 12.25
N PRO A 171 8.03 -19.22 12.82
CA PRO A 171 8.74 -17.97 12.62
C PRO A 171 10.24 -18.11 12.92
N ALA A 172 11.06 -17.74 11.95
CA ALA A 172 12.52 -17.78 12.07
C ALA A 172 13.09 -16.43 11.62
N PHE A 173 13.61 -15.66 12.56
CA PHE A 173 14.17 -14.34 12.31
C PHE A 173 15.69 -14.42 12.16
N ASN A 174 16.23 -13.68 11.19
CA ASN A 174 17.66 -13.56 10.99
C ASN A 174 18.05 -12.10 10.76
N CYS A 175 18.77 -11.52 11.71
CA CYS A 175 19.17 -10.12 11.71
C CYS A 175 20.02 -9.75 10.47
N SER A 176 20.86 -10.67 10.00
CA SER A 176 21.66 -10.47 8.78
C SER A 176 20.77 -10.39 7.53
N VAL A 177 19.73 -11.22 7.46
CA VAL A 177 18.73 -11.18 6.39
C VAL A 177 17.96 -9.87 6.43
N MET A 178 17.52 -9.44 7.63
CA MET A 178 16.81 -8.18 7.82
C MET A 178 17.63 -6.98 7.35
N LYS A 179 18.90 -6.90 7.75
CA LYS A 179 19.83 -5.83 7.32
C LYS A 179 20.00 -5.82 5.79
N ARG A 180 20.13 -6.99 5.16
CA ARG A 180 20.25 -7.11 3.72
C ARG A 180 18.97 -6.66 3.00
N LEU A 181 17.79 -7.07 3.48
CA LEU A 181 16.51 -6.66 2.91
C LEU A 181 16.30 -5.14 3.01
N MET A 182 16.63 -4.53 4.14
CA MET A 182 16.53 -3.09 4.32
C MET A 182 17.51 -2.33 3.42
N SER A 183 18.75 -2.77 3.32
CA SER A 183 19.77 -2.13 2.47
C SER A 183 19.38 -2.19 0.98
N SER A 184 18.98 -3.37 0.48
CA SER A 184 18.53 -3.51 -0.91
C SER A 184 17.18 -2.85 -1.16
N GLY A 185 16.28 -2.87 -0.17
CA GLY A 185 15.00 -2.18 -0.21
C GLY A 185 15.15 -0.67 -0.30
N ALA A 186 16.04 -0.07 0.51
CA ALA A 186 16.32 1.36 0.47
C ALA A 186 16.77 1.82 -0.94
N TRP A 187 17.64 1.03 -1.59
CA TRP A 187 18.03 1.31 -2.97
C TRP A 187 16.85 1.25 -3.95
N MET A 188 15.99 0.24 -3.82
CA MET A 188 14.78 0.12 -4.64
C MET A 188 13.80 1.26 -4.40
N THR A 189 13.71 1.77 -3.16
CA THR A 189 12.90 2.96 -2.84
C THR A 189 13.42 4.20 -3.58
N ILE A 190 14.75 4.41 -3.59
CA ILE A 190 15.34 5.53 -4.33
C ILE A 190 15.00 5.44 -5.82
N VAL A 191 15.11 4.25 -6.41
CA VAL A 191 14.75 4.03 -7.82
C VAL A 191 13.27 4.30 -8.06
N SER A 192 12.39 3.86 -7.17
CA SER A 192 10.93 4.09 -7.29
C SER A 192 10.58 5.57 -7.17
N LEU A 193 11.23 6.30 -6.26
CA LEU A 193 11.04 7.75 -6.11
C LEU A 193 11.58 8.51 -7.32
N ALA A 194 12.74 8.13 -7.84
CA ALA A 194 13.27 8.70 -9.07
C ALA A 194 12.31 8.47 -10.25
N SER A 195 11.76 7.26 -10.39
CA SER A 195 10.77 6.94 -11.42
C SER A 195 9.51 7.81 -11.31
N LEU A 196 9.04 8.10 -10.08
CA LEU A 196 7.94 9.03 -9.84
C LEU A 196 8.25 10.44 -10.35
N VAL A 197 9.45 10.95 -10.02
CA VAL A 197 9.88 12.27 -10.49
C VAL A 197 9.91 12.29 -12.01
N PHE A 198 10.50 11.27 -12.67
CA PHE A 198 10.54 11.19 -14.13
C PHE A 198 9.16 11.10 -14.77
N TYR A 199 8.19 10.45 -14.11
CA TYR A 199 6.83 10.31 -14.62
C TYR A 199 6.02 11.60 -14.57
N TYR A 200 6.34 12.51 -13.63
CA TYR A 200 5.58 13.75 -13.44
C TYR A 200 6.33 15.02 -13.82
N ILE A 201 7.65 14.98 -14.06
CA ILE A 201 8.47 16.18 -14.29
C ILE A 201 8.03 16.95 -15.55
N ASP A 202 7.63 16.23 -16.59
CA ASP A 202 7.13 16.80 -17.83
C ASP A 202 5.87 17.64 -17.63
N ARG A 203 4.95 17.17 -16.78
CA ARG A 203 3.72 17.87 -16.40
C ARG A 203 4.02 19.14 -15.60
N TYR A 204 5.00 19.07 -14.69
CA TYR A 204 5.44 20.25 -13.93
C TYR A 204 6.11 21.28 -14.83
N VAL A 205 7.01 20.86 -15.70
CA VAL A 205 7.69 21.75 -16.65
C VAL A 205 6.68 22.41 -17.60
N LEU A 206 5.75 21.63 -18.12
CA LEU A 206 4.69 22.15 -19.00
C LEU A 206 3.79 23.15 -18.27
N GLY A 207 3.44 22.86 -16.99
CA GLY A 207 2.63 23.75 -16.16
C GLY A 207 3.29 25.11 -15.91
N ILE A 208 4.61 25.12 -15.70
CA ILE A 208 5.38 26.35 -15.51
C ILE A 208 5.54 27.14 -16.83
N MET A 209 5.78 26.44 -17.94
CA MET A 209 6.08 27.09 -19.22
C MET A 209 4.84 27.49 -20.03
N ALA A 210 3.78 26.68 -20.01
CA ALA A 210 2.62 26.84 -20.88
C ALA A 210 1.29 27.03 -20.13
N GLY A 211 1.28 26.88 -18.82
CA GLY A 211 0.11 27.05 -17.96
C GLY A 211 -0.73 25.78 -17.80
N LEU A 212 -1.64 25.83 -16.82
CA LEU A 212 -2.44 24.65 -16.38
C LEU A 212 -3.40 24.12 -17.46
N GLU A 213 -3.86 24.96 -18.34
CA GLU A 213 -4.75 24.55 -19.43
C GLU A 213 -4.05 23.58 -20.40
N GLN A 214 -2.80 23.88 -20.76
CA GLN A 214 -2.01 23.03 -21.65
C GLN A 214 -1.65 21.69 -20.97
N VAL A 215 -1.43 21.69 -19.65
CA VAL A 215 -1.24 20.46 -18.87
C VAL A 215 -2.47 19.57 -18.97
N SER A 216 -3.68 20.13 -18.93
CA SER A 216 -4.93 19.36 -19.04
C SER A 216 -5.05 18.64 -20.38
N TYR A 217 -4.71 19.31 -21.48
CA TYR A 217 -4.69 18.70 -22.82
C TYR A 217 -3.63 17.60 -22.93
N TYR A 218 -2.42 17.87 -22.39
CA TYR A 218 -1.32 16.91 -22.40
C TYR A 218 -1.68 15.64 -21.63
N VAL A 219 -2.22 15.78 -20.41
CA VAL A 219 -2.62 14.64 -19.57
C VAL A 219 -3.73 13.83 -20.22
N ALA A 220 -4.74 14.49 -20.79
CA ALA A 220 -5.82 13.82 -21.50
C ALA A 220 -5.32 12.98 -22.69
N ALA A 221 -4.30 13.45 -23.42
CA ALA A 221 -3.69 12.71 -24.51
C ALA A 221 -2.75 11.57 -24.02
N TYR A 222 -2.14 11.74 -22.85
CA TYR A 222 -1.20 10.77 -22.30
C TYR A 222 -1.89 9.57 -21.63
N ASP A 223 -3.07 9.79 -21.04
CA ASP A 223 -3.82 8.76 -20.30
C ASP A 223 -4.75 7.92 -21.22
N VAL A 224 -4.73 8.12 -22.55
CA VAL A 224 -5.42 7.31 -23.58
C VAL A 224 -4.49 6.21 -24.11
#